data_b9e30eee19e27e916d39600e620b18f2
#
_entry.id   b9e30eee19e27e916d39600e620b18f2
#
_cell.length_a   1.000
_cell.length_b   1.000
_cell.length_c   1.000
_cell.angle_alpha   90.00
_cell.angle_beta   90.00
_cell.angle_gamma   90.00
#
_symmetry.space_group_name_H-M   'P 1'
#
loop_
_entity.id
_entity.type
_entity.pdbx_description
1 polymer ?
#
loop_
_entity_poly.entity_id
_entity_poly.type
_entity_poly.pdbx_seq_one_letter_code
_entity_poly.pdbx_strand_id
1 'polypeptide(L)'
;MTGTATTMGAYISGLDAFPAAIKASIEVGLPGLFVEGSGNPIEMRERVRCAIRMSGYAMPERVRITIIMEPSLVLSTVPSTLDLAVAVAILVASGQIAPEYCEGRLFFGTLDLVSQVSAKRGVYCASRLAAETGHLLVTHVGAERLRDGCDYCDIRSLKEIDGVPVMRAEPFAAAGDSDVWAKDLFSRGEVIAAAGKLGAAIVGEDINSLTFSRHVRALMPAMDEVEWDRVNSAYSVIGEPEPMGRPVCKIKRGESLPGIIGGGLPVLPGKVTLASGGVLMVDDIAMLPTATVKALKSAADDRRVRIVRANGSYEFPADCIFIVDVNGAIPKDMSEEFSRAYRSKAMGRARGIADIAIDSNDAAYTYDQARGMVETAWGILRERPRPMKAVDRIAQAAAALDGREVPGPRHFLEAQSLSFDSAF
;
A
#
# COMPACT_ATOMS: atom_id res chain seq x y z
N MET A 1 -31.24 3.49 34.49
CA MET A 1 -29.85 3.92 34.24
C MET A 1 -29.89 4.94 33.10
N THR A 2 -29.37 6.10 33.33
CA THR A 2 -29.10 7.10 32.29
C THR A 2 -27.62 7.39 32.35
N GLY A 3 -26.95 7.40 31.21
CA GLY A 3 -25.52 7.65 31.17
C GLY A 3 -25.07 8.00 29.78
N THR A 4 -23.96 8.72 29.68
CA THR A 4 -23.34 9.10 28.42
C THR A 4 -21.85 8.79 28.47
N ALA A 5 -21.29 8.42 27.32
CA ALA A 5 -19.86 8.21 27.17
C ALA A 5 -19.39 8.60 25.78
N THR A 6 -18.13 8.94 25.67
CA THR A 6 -17.46 9.20 24.37
C THR A 6 -16.20 8.36 24.30
N THR A 7 -16.03 7.64 23.20
CA THR A 7 -14.81 6.89 22.88
C THR A 7 -14.25 7.36 21.52
N MET A 8 -12.96 7.15 21.31
CA MET A 8 -12.35 7.42 20.02
C MET A 8 -12.12 6.11 19.28
N GLY A 9 -12.75 5.96 18.11
CA GLY A 9 -12.50 4.87 17.17
C GLY A 9 -11.73 5.35 15.95
N ALA A 10 -11.37 4.41 15.05
CA ALA A 10 -10.81 4.74 13.77
C ALA A 10 -11.43 3.93 12.63
N TYR A 11 -11.49 4.52 11.45
CA TYR A 11 -11.90 3.86 10.21
C TYR A 11 -10.88 4.13 9.10
N ILE A 12 -10.81 3.21 8.12
CA ILE A 12 -9.87 3.30 7.02
C ILE A 12 -10.54 3.91 5.79
N SER A 13 -9.86 4.87 5.16
CA SER A 13 -10.23 5.41 3.86
C SER A 13 -8.98 5.62 3.00
N GLY A 14 -8.90 4.95 1.86
CA GLY A 14 -7.66 4.90 1.08
C GLY A 14 -6.56 4.14 1.81
N LEU A 15 -5.43 4.78 2.04
CA LEU A 15 -4.28 4.25 2.81
C LEU A 15 -4.17 4.85 4.22
N ASP A 16 -5.15 5.63 4.65
CA ASP A 16 -5.11 6.37 5.89
C ASP A 16 -6.19 5.91 6.86
N ALA A 17 -5.90 6.00 8.15
CA ALA A 17 -6.87 5.88 9.21
C ALA A 17 -7.36 7.27 9.63
N PHE A 18 -8.65 7.39 9.85
CA PHE A 18 -9.29 8.63 10.31
C PHE A 18 -9.98 8.39 11.65
N PRO A 19 -9.84 9.33 12.59
CA PRO A 19 -10.50 9.22 13.88
C PRO A 19 -12.01 9.43 13.75
N ALA A 20 -12.78 8.73 14.59
CA ALA A 20 -14.21 8.92 14.75
C ALA A 20 -14.56 8.95 16.23
N ALA A 21 -15.17 10.04 16.69
CA ALA A 21 -15.72 10.10 18.04
C ALA A 21 -17.05 9.33 18.07
N ILE A 22 -17.16 8.36 18.98
CA ILE A 22 -18.34 7.55 19.17
C ILE A 22 -19.00 7.97 20.49
N LYS A 23 -20.15 8.62 20.38
CA LYS A 23 -20.94 9.05 21.55
C LYS A 23 -22.06 8.07 21.81
N ALA A 24 -22.12 7.50 23.00
CA ALA A 24 -23.19 6.63 23.45
C ALA A 24 -24.04 7.37 24.48
N SER A 25 -25.39 7.32 24.33
CA SER A 25 -26.35 7.77 25.33
C SER A 25 -27.29 6.61 25.70
N ILE A 26 -27.52 6.43 26.99
CA ILE A 26 -28.47 5.45 27.51
C ILE A 26 -29.58 6.21 28.26
N GLU A 27 -30.81 6.07 27.80
CA GLU A 27 -31.96 6.83 28.28
C GLU A 27 -33.19 5.94 28.46
N VAL A 28 -34.14 6.42 29.25
CA VAL A 28 -35.46 5.80 29.34
C VAL A 28 -36.20 6.10 28.02
N GLY A 29 -36.67 5.06 27.34
CA GLY A 29 -37.38 5.22 26.08
C GLY A 29 -37.66 3.89 25.38
N LEU A 30 -37.99 3.95 24.12
CA LEU A 30 -38.20 2.74 23.30
C LEU A 30 -36.94 1.87 23.33
N PRO A 31 -37.03 0.63 23.86
CA PRO A 31 -35.85 -0.23 23.96
C PRO A 31 -35.23 -0.56 22.63
N GLY A 32 -33.89 -0.44 22.55
CA GLY A 32 -33.15 -0.76 21.32
C GLY A 32 -31.83 -0.04 21.22
N LEU A 33 -31.00 -0.49 20.26
CA LEU A 33 -29.75 0.15 19.88
C LEU A 33 -29.95 0.90 18.56
N PHE A 34 -29.88 2.21 18.64
CA PHE A 34 -30.07 3.15 17.51
C PHE A 34 -28.71 3.75 17.16
N VAL A 35 -28.44 3.91 15.86
CA VAL A 35 -27.18 4.47 15.36
C VAL A 35 -27.52 5.60 14.40
N GLU A 36 -27.00 6.77 14.68
CA GLU A 36 -27.21 7.98 13.90
C GLU A 36 -25.90 8.37 13.16
N GLY A 37 -26.05 8.98 11.97
CA GLY A 37 -24.90 9.48 11.22
C GLY A 37 -24.19 8.43 10.34
N SER A 38 -24.83 7.30 10.06
CA SER A 38 -24.25 6.24 9.22
C SER A 38 -25.32 5.54 8.35
N GLY A 39 -24.87 4.77 7.36
CA GLY A 39 -25.71 3.91 6.52
C GLY A 39 -26.43 2.80 7.30
N ASN A 40 -26.49 1.57 6.75
CA ASN A 40 -27.20 0.46 7.39
C ASN A 40 -26.42 -0.11 8.58
N PRO A 41 -26.84 0.11 9.85
CA PRO A 41 -26.12 -0.34 11.04
C PRO A 41 -26.56 -1.73 11.55
N ILE A 42 -27.38 -2.48 10.82
CA ILE A 42 -27.99 -3.73 11.31
C ILE A 42 -26.92 -4.73 11.75
N GLU A 43 -25.93 -5.01 10.88
CA GLU A 43 -24.88 -5.98 11.16
C GLU A 43 -24.01 -5.56 12.37
N MET A 44 -23.64 -4.29 12.45
CA MET A 44 -22.84 -3.76 13.57
C MET A 44 -23.61 -3.91 14.88
N ARG A 45 -24.91 -3.56 14.91
CA ARG A 45 -25.74 -3.70 16.12
C ARG A 45 -25.77 -5.13 16.64
N GLU A 46 -25.91 -6.12 15.74
CA GLU A 46 -25.95 -7.52 16.14
C GLU A 46 -24.58 -8.00 16.64
N ARG A 47 -23.47 -7.66 15.96
CA ARG A 47 -22.13 -8.01 16.41
C ARG A 47 -21.83 -7.43 17.81
N VAL A 48 -22.04 -6.14 18.00
CA VAL A 48 -21.79 -5.44 19.26
C VAL A 48 -22.65 -6.03 20.40
N ARG A 49 -23.95 -6.25 20.16
CA ARG A 49 -24.87 -6.83 21.14
C ARG A 49 -24.42 -8.22 21.57
N CYS A 50 -24.10 -9.09 20.62
CA CYS A 50 -23.65 -10.45 20.91
C CYS A 50 -22.30 -10.42 21.63
N ALA A 51 -21.35 -9.62 21.17
CA ALA A 51 -20.02 -9.52 21.77
C ALA A 51 -20.08 -9.06 23.24
N ILE A 52 -20.87 -8.04 23.58
CA ILE A 52 -21.06 -7.60 24.97
C ILE A 52 -21.61 -8.75 25.85
N ARG A 53 -22.66 -9.45 25.39
CA ARG A 53 -23.23 -10.57 26.15
C ARG A 53 -22.24 -11.73 26.32
N MET A 54 -21.50 -12.06 25.30
CA MET A 54 -20.53 -13.17 25.33
C MET A 54 -19.24 -12.83 26.07
N SER A 55 -18.95 -11.55 26.28
CA SER A 55 -17.79 -11.10 27.05
C SER A 55 -18.01 -11.17 28.60
N GLY A 56 -19.24 -11.46 29.05
CA GLY A 56 -19.60 -11.48 30.45
C GLY A 56 -20.10 -10.15 30.99
N TYR A 57 -20.11 -9.10 30.14
CA TYR A 57 -20.75 -7.83 30.46
C TYR A 57 -22.26 -7.89 30.23
N ALA A 58 -23.02 -7.03 30.91
CA ALA A 58 -24.45 -6.93 30.75
C ALA A 58 -24.82 -5.96 29.62
N MET A 59 -25.51 -6.45 28.59
CA MET A 59 -26.14 -5.55 27.63
C MET A 59 -27.30 -4.82 28.28
N PRO A 60 -27.33 -3.46 28.29
CA PRO A 60 -28.45 -2.74 28.92
C PRO A 60 -29.78 -3.08 28.25
N GLU A 61 -30.75 -3.52 29.07
CA GLU A 61 -32.07 -3.92 28.59
C GLU A 61 -33.15 -2.92 29.03
N ARG A 62 -34.26 -2.84 28.26
CA ARG A 62 -35.42 -1.97 28.53
C ARG A 62 -35.07 -0.47 28.52
N VAL A 63 -34.00 -0.09 27.84
CA VAL A 63 -33.54 1.29 27.65
C VAL A 63 -33.31 1.59 26.17
N ARG A 64 -33.34 2.87 25.83
CA ARG A 64 -32.89 3.37 24.51
C ARG A 64 -31.41 3.61 24.59
N ILE A 65 -30.65 2.99 23.71
CA ILE A 65 -29.22 3.24 23.51
C ILE A 65 -29.09 3.95 22.18
N THR A 66 -28.54 5.16 22.17
CA THR A 66 -28.30 5.93 20.96
C THR A 66 -26.79 6.08 20.76
N ILE A 67 -26.28 5.73 19.59
CA ILE A 67 -24.88 5.91 19.19
C ILE A 67 -24.86 6.98 18.11
N ILE A 68 -24.04 8.01 18.31
CA ILE A 68 -23.75 9.06 17.35
C ILE A 68 -22.28 8.98 16.96
N MET A 69 -21.99 9.02 15.65
CA MET A 69 -20.65 8.98 15.10
C MET A 69 -20.28 10.35 14.52
N GLU A 70 -19.14 10.91 14.94
CA GLU A 70 -18.59 12.17 14.45
C GLU A 70 -17.17 11.97 13.91
N PRO A 71 -16.86 12.36 12.63
CA PRO A 71 -17.79 12.96 11.67
C PRO A 71 -18.87 11.98 11.22
N SER A 72 -20.02 12.51 10.79
CA SER A 72 -21.09 11.69 10.20
C SER A 72 -20.55 10.97 8.97
N LEU A 73 -20.47 9.64 9.04
CA LEU A 73 -19.92 8.82 7.97
C LEU A 73 -20.99 8.59 6.91
N VAL A 74 -20.94 9.35 5.81
CA VAL A 74 -21.79 9.15 4.64
C VAL A 74 -21.31 7.92 3.86
N LEU A 75 -21.33 6.76 4.51
CA LEU A 75 -20.97 5.47 3.92
C LEU A 75 -22.22 4.60 3.82
N SER A 76 -22.25 3.70 2.84
CA SER A 76 -23.34 2.73 2.67
C SER A 76 -23.50 1.78 3.86
N THR A 77 -22.41 1.53 4.59
CA THR A 77 -22.36 0.68 5.79
C THR A 77 -21.43 1.30 6.84
N VAL A 78 -21.69 1.04 8.12
CA VAL A 78 -20.78 1.40 9.20
C VAL A 78 -19.50 0.58 9.08
N PRO A 79 -18.30 1.19 9.12
CA PRO A 79 -17.06 0.43 9.16
C PRO A 79 -17.01 -0.51 10.37
N SER A 80 -16.78 -1.79 10.13
CA SER A 80 -16.74 -2.78 11.21
C SER A 80 -15.58 -2.57 12.19
N THR A 81 -14.56 -1.84 11.79
CA THR A 81 -13.43 -1.45 12.66
C THR A 81 -13.83 -0.55 13.83
N LEU A 82 -15.04 0.02 13.80
CA LEU A 82 -15.61 0.81 14.88
C LEU A 82 -16.38 -0.02 15.92
N ASP A 83 -16.61 -1.30 15.69
CA ASP A 83 -17.39 -2.15 16.59
C ASP A 83 -16.85 -2.14 18.03
N LEU A 84 -15.51 -2.21 18.19
CA LEU A 84 -14.86 -2.18 19.49
C LEU A 84 -15.10 -0.86 20.23
N ALA A 85 -14.95 0.29 19.53
CA ALA A 85 -15.20 1.61 20.09
C ALA A 85 -16.67 1.76 20.52
N VAL A 86 -17.61 1.27 19.72
CA VAL A 86 -19.05 1.28 20.06
C VAL A 86 -19.36 0.42 21.27
N ALA A 87 -18.79 -0.79 21.36
CA ALA A 87 -18.98 -1.66 22.51
C ALA A 87 -18.47 -1.01 23.81
N VAL A 88 -17.25 -0.47 23.77
CA VAL A 88 -16.66 0.23 24.93
C VAL A 88 -17.48 1.45 25.34
N ALA A 89 -17.97 2.26 24.36
CA ALA A 89 -18.84 3.39 24.66
C ALA A 89 -20.13 2.99 25.41
N ILE A 90 -20.75 1.86 25.01
CA ILE A 90 -21.92 1.31 25.70
C ILE A 90 -21.58 0.84 27.12
N LEU A 91 -20.44 0.16 27.30
CA LEU A 91 -20.01 -0.36 28.62
C LEU A 91 -19.68 0.80 29.56
N VAL A 92 -19.05 1.85 29.09
CA VAL A 92 -18.80 3.05 29.94
C VAL A 92 -20.10 3.79 30.23
N ALA A 93 -20.96 4.03 29.21
CA ALA A 93 -22.25 4.70 29.46
C ALA A 93 -23.17 3.95 30.40
N SER A 94 -23.02 2.62 30.50
CA SER A 94 -23.76 1.77 31.48
C SER A 94 -23.06 1.64 32.81
N GLY A 95 -21.92 2.26 33.04
CA GLY A 95 -21.15 2.21 34.29
C GLY A 95 -20.45 0.89 34.55
N GLN A 96 -20.27 0.05 33.56
CA GLN A 96 -19.58 -1.25 33.69
C GLN A 96 -18.06 -1.10 33.51
N ILE A 97 -17.62 -0.07 32.82
CA ILE A 97 -16.21 0.34 32.67
C ILE A 97 -16.12 1.79 33.17
N ALA A 98 -15.04 2.14 33.85
CA ALA A 98 -14.79 3.49 34.31
C ALA A 98 -14.56 4.46 33.14
N PRO A 99 -15.10 5.70 33.19
CA PRO A 99 -14.95 6.67 32.10
C PRO A 99 -13.50 6.98 31.74
N GLU A 100 -12.61 7.00 32.74
CA GLU A 100 -11.17 7.29 32.58
C GLU A 100 -10.47 6.27 31.69
N TYR A 101 -11.05 5.08 31.53
CA TYR A 101 -10.51 4.07 30.62
C TYR A 101 -10.49 4.53 29.15
N CYS A 102 -11.38 5.43 28.75
CA CYS A 102 -11.45 5.92 27.39
C CYS A 102 -10.45 7.05 27.10
N GLU A 103 -9.89 7.68 28.13
CA GLU A 103 -9.01 8.83 27.98
C GLU A 103 -7.70 8.44 27.30
N GLY A 104 -7.34 9.19 26.24
CA GLY A 104 -6.12 8.96 25.48
C GLY A 104 -6.03 7.62 24.75
N ARG A 105 -7.15 6.92 24.53
CA ARG A 105 -7.20 5.61 23.85
C ARG A 105 -7.92 5.71 22.50
N LEU A 106 -7.37 5.01 21.52
CA LEU A 106 -7.94 4.80 20.20
C LEU A 106 -8.33 3.33 20.04
N PHE A 107 -9.62 3.06 19.88
CA PHE A 107 -10.14 1.70 19.74
C PHE A 107 -10.30 1.35 18.25
N PHE A 108 -9.68 0.24 17.84
CA PHE A 108 -9.74 -0.23 16.46
C PHE A 108 -9.95 -1.74 16.41
N GLY A 109 -11.07 -2.20 15.87
CA GLY A 109 -11.33 -3.62 15.73
C GLY A 109 -12.78 -3.98 15.45
N THR A 110 -12.96 -5.06 14.70
CA THR A 110 -14.24 -5.71 14.45
C THR A 110 -14.52 -6.71 15.56
N LEU A 111 -15.73 -6.76 16.04
CA LEU A 111 -16.20 -7.78 16.98
C LEU A 111 -16.93 -8.89 16.23
N ASP A 112 -16.69 -10.12 16.64
CA ASP A 112 -17.49 -11.28 16.21
C ASP A 112 -18.60 -11.60 17.23
N LEU A 113 -19.39 -12.64 16.92
CA LEU A 113 -20.53 -13.05 17.75
C LEU A 113 -20.11 -13.74 19.07
N VAL A 114 -18.84 -14.09 19.23
CA VAL A 114 -18.29 -14.74 20.44
C VAL A 114 -17.30 -13.84 21.21
N SER A 115 -17.39 -12.52 20.98
CA SER A 115 -16.61 -11.47 21.61
C SER A 115 -15.12 -11.39 21.19
N GLN A 116 -14.69 -12.09 20.14
CA GLN A 116 -13.33 -11.94 19.66
C GLN A 116 -13.15 -10.60 18.96
N VAL A 117 -12.01 -9.98 19.22
CA VAL A 117 -11.56 -8.77 18.52
C VAL A 117 -10.69 -9.20 17.34
N SER A 118 -10.96 -8.66 16.19
CA SER A 118 -10.12 -8.86 15.02
C SER A 118 -9.97 -7.57 14.22
N ALA A 119 -8.80 -7.36 13.68
CA ALA A 119 -8.53 -6.27 12.76
C ALA A 119 -7.79 -6.85 11.55
N LYS A 120 -8.55 -7.38 10.59
CA LYS A 120 -7.99 -8.07 9.42
C LYS A 120 -7.31 -7.14 8.43
N ARG A 121 -7.51 -5.84 8.56
CA ARG A 121 -7.02 -4.82 7.63
C ARG A 121 -6.84 -3.48 8.33
N GLY A 122 -5.77 -2.78 8.02
CA GLY A 122 -5.57 -1.39 8.41
C GLY A 122 -5.01 -1.18 9.81
N VAL A 123 -4.52 -2.21 10.48
CA VAL A 123 -3.91 -2.09 11.82
C VAL A 123 -2.69 -1.16 11.79
N TYR A 124 -1.84 -1.29 10.76
CA TYR A 124 -0.72 -0.37 10.59
C TYR A 124 -1.18 1.09 10.46
N CYS A 125 -2.20 1.34 9.64
CA CYS A 125 -2.75 2.70 9.48
C CYS A 125 -3.32 3.24 10.80
N ALA A 126 -4.02 2.40 11.57
CA ALA A 126 -4.54 2.78 12.89
C ALA A 126 -3.40 3.05 13.90
N SER A 127 -2.32 2.26 13.88
CA SER A 127 -1.15 2.48 14.74
C SER A 127 -0.39 3.76 14.38
N ARG A 128 -0.32 4.10 13.09
CA ARG A 128 0.24 5.38 12.63
C ARG A 128 -0.59 6.55 13.14
N LEU A 129 -1.92 6.50 13.00
CA LEU A 129 -2.81 7.52 13.55
C LEU A 129 -2.65 7.67 15.07
N ALA A 130 -2.60 6.55 15.80
CA ALA A 130 -2.41 6.56 17.25
C ALA A 130 -1.09 7.21 17.66
N ALA A 131 0.02 6.85 17.00
CA ALA A 131 1.33 7.45 17.24
C ALA A 131 1.36 8.96 16.94
N GLU A 132 0.78 9.39 15.81
CA GLU A 132 0.72 10.80 15.39
C GLU A 132 -0.14 11.66 16.34
N THR A 133 -1.18 11.08 16.92
CA THR A 133 -2.12 11.78 17.82
C THR A 133 -1.82 11.58 19.31
N GLY A 134 -0.81 10.79 19.65
CA GLY A 134 -0.43 10.51 21.04
C GLY A 134 -1.43 9.64 21.78
N HIS A 135 -2.21 8.80 21.08
CA HIS A 135 -3.16 7.87 21.68
C HIS A 135 -2.56 6.49 21.88
N LEU A 136 -3.01 5.80 22.91
CA LEU A 136 -2.78 4.38 23.12
C LEU A 136 -3.73 3.57 22.22
N LEU A 137 -3.18 2.79 21.29
CA LEU A 137 -3.98 1.94 20.42
C LEU A 137 -4.49 0.70 21.17
N VAL A 138 -5.79 0.46 21.14
CA VAL A 138 -6.41 -0.77 21.68
C VAL A 138 -6.99 -1.56 20.51
N THR A 139 -6.38 -2.71 20.19
CA THR A 139 -6.73 -3.54 19.03
C THR A 139 -6.26 -4.98 19.22
N HIS A 140 -6.59 -5.86 18.29
CA HIS A 140 -5.88 -7.14 18.12
C HIS A 140 -4.87 -7.00 16.98
N VAL A 141 -3.58 -7.14 17.32
CA VAL A 141 -2.48 -6.96 16.39
C VAL A 141 -2.30 -8.16 15.45
N GLY A 142 -2.50 -9.37 15.97
CA GLY A 142 -2.31 -10.59 15.19
C GLY A 142 -0.86 -10.75 14.72
N ALA A 143 -0.71 -10.95 13.41
CA ALA A 143 0.59 -11.02 12.75
C ALA A 143 0.97 -9.72 12.02
N GLU A 144 0.13 -8.69 12.10
CA GLU A 144 0.40 -7.40 11.45
C GLU A 144 1.45 -6.61 12.23
N ARG A 145 2.17 -5.80 11.49
CA ARG A 145 3.11 -4.86 12.05
C ARG A 145 2.41 -3.59 12.53
N LEU A 146 2.99 -2.94 13.51
CA LEU A 146 2.59 -1.63 13.97
C LEU A 146 3.63 -0.57 13.56
N ARG A 147 3.20 0.69 13.53
CA ARG A 147 4.09 1.85 13.37
C ARG A 147 5.06 1.90 14.53
N ASP A 148 6.35 2.10 14.22
CA ASP A 148 7.41 2.19 15.21
C ASP A 148 7.11 3.27 16.27
N GLY A 149 7.28 2.92 17.53
CA GLY A 149 7.04 3.81 18.67
C GLY A 149 5.55 3.98 19.05
N CYS A 150 4.62 3.30 18.39
CA CYS A 150 3.21 3.27 18.81
C CYS A 150 3.06 2.52 20.12
N ASP A 151 2.40 3.13 21.10
CA ASP A 151 1.99 2.46 22.32
C ASP A 151 0.65 1.75 22.09
N TYR A 152 0.53 0.48 22.51
CA TYR A 152 -0.64 -0.33 22.19
C TYR A 152 -0.98 -1.35 23.28
N CYS A 153 -2.25 -1.79 23.30
CA CYS A 153 -2.74 -2.96 24.01
C CYS A 153 -3.26 -3.97 22.99
N ASP A 154 -2.70 -5.19 23.00
CA ASP A 154 -3.16 -6.30 22.15
C ASP A 154 -4.25 -7.09 22.88
N ILE A 155 -5.50 -6.96 22.45
CA ILE A 155 -6.65 -7.65 23.02
C ILE A 155 -7.24 -8.63 22.02
N ARG A 156 -7.43 -9.89 22.41
CA ARG A 156 -8.05 -10.92 21.56
C ARG A 156 -9.55 -11.01 21.75
N SER A 157 -10.04 -10.53 22.89
CA SER A 157 -11.46 -10.58 23.23
C SER A 157 -11.85 -9.34 24.01
N LEU A 158 -13.11 -8.91 23.86
CA LEU A 158 -13.69 -7.83 24.66
C LEU A 158 -13.65 -8.14 26.17
N LYS A 159 -13.50 -9.41 26.57
CA LYS A 159 -13.31 -9.83 27.98
C LYS A 159 -12.02 -9.28 28.58
N GLU A 160 -11.02 -9.06 27.78
CA GLU A 160 -9.67 -8.67 28.21
C GLU A 160 -9.51 -7.16 28.34
N ILE A 161 -10.59 -6.40 28.07
CA ILE A 161 -10.51 -4.94 27.92
C ILE A 161 -9.85 -4.22 29.09
N ASP A 162 -10.05 -4.71 30.34
CA ASP A 162 -9.58 -4.04 31.54
C ASP A 162 -8.22 -4.53 32.09
N GLY A 163 -7.56 -5.50 31.45
CA GLY A 163 -6.42 -6.21 32.06
C GLY A 163 -5.16 -6.33 31.22
N VAL A 164 -5.10 -5.73 30.02
CA VAL A 164 -3.97 -5.94 29.10
C VAL A 164 -2.88 -4.89 29.34
N PRO A 165 -1.60 -5.31 29.43
CA PRO A 165 -0.49 -4.38 29.59
C PRO A 165 -0.30 -3.50 28.36
N VAL A 166 0.20 -2.29 28.60
CA VAL A 166 0.65 -1.40 27.54
C VAL A 166 2.00 -1.91 27.02
N MET A 167 2.08 -2.08 25.72
CA MET A 167 3.30 -2.44 24.99
C MET A 167 3.69 -1.30 24.05
N ARG A 168 4.94 -1.31 23.61
CA ARG A 168 5.46 -0.35 22.64
C ARG A 168 5.96 -1.10 21.41
N ALA A 169 5.56 -0.65 20.23
CA ALA A 169 6.04 -1.20 18.99
C ALA A 169 7.52 -0.88 18.79
N GLU A 170 8.32 -1.93 18.55
CA GLU A 170 9.77 -1.80 18.37
C GLU A 170 10.11 -1.39 16.93
N PRO A 171 11.22 -0.62 16.75
CA PRO A 171 11.72 -0.28 15.44
C PRO A 171 12.09 -1.51 14.61
N PHE A 172 11.75 -1.50 13.36
CA PHE A 172 12.14 -2.56 12.43
C PHE A 172 13.54 -2.33 11.88
N ALA A 173 14.37 -3.32 12.05
CA ALA A 173 15.64 -3.41 11.33
C ALA A 173 15.39 -4.12 9.99
N ALA A 174 15.45 -3.40 8.87
CA ALA A 174 15.43 -4.03 7.55
C ALA A 174 16.65 -4.97 7.42
N ALA A 175 16.40 -6.24 7.09
CA ALA A 175 17.49 -7.16 6.79
C ALA A 175 18.21 -6.70 5.52
N GLY A 176 19.54 -6.58 5.58
CA GLY A 176 20.34 -6.24 4.41
C GLY A 176 20.37 -7.42 3.41
N ASP A 177 20.14 -7.14 2.14
CA ASP A 177 20.13 -8.13 1.04
C ASP A 177 21.53 -8.39 0.43
N SER A 178 22.63 -7.83 1.02
CA SER A 178 23.96 -7.79 0.39
C SER A 178 24.54 -9.16 0.03
N ASP A 179 24.38 -10.13 0.91
CA ASP A 179 25.00 -11.46 0.72
C ASP A 179 24.34 -12.30 -0.38
N VAL A 180 23.08 -12.01 -0.70
CA VAL A 180 22.31 -12.72 -1.72
C VAL A 180 22.81 -12.40 -3.14
N TRP A 181 23.29 -11.15 -3.34
CA TRP A 181 23.65 -10.61 -4.66
C TRP A 181 25.14 -10.55 -4.93
N ALA A 182 25.97 -10.98 -3.98
CA ALA A 182 27.43 -10.86 -4.05
C ALA A 182 28.07 -11.57 -5.25
N LYS A 183 27.37 -12.54 -5.86
CA LYS A 183 27.86 -13.31 -7.03
C LYS A 183 27.30 -12.83 -8.36
N ASP A 184 26.32 -11.92 -8.35
CA ASP A 184 25.66 -11.46 -9.56
C ASP A 184 26.40 -10.24 -10.15
N LEU A 185 26.39 -10.15 -11.47
CA LEU A 185 26.86 -8.98 -12.18
C LEU A 185 25.65 -8.19 -12.72
N PHE A 186 25.79 -6.88 -12.71
CA PHE A 186 24.74 -5.94 -13.07
C PHE A 186 25.09 -5.22 -14.38
N SER A 187 24.10 -5.07 -15.24
CA SER A 187 24.24 -4.32 -16.50
C SER A 187 24.12 -2.81 -16.28
N ARG A 188 24.67 -2.03 -17.21
CA ARG A 188 24.49 -0.56 -17.20
C ARG A 188 23.02 -0.16 -17.26
N GLY A 189 22.19 -0.92 -17.99
CA GLY A 189 20.75 -0.70 -18.08
C GLY A 189 20.03 -0.83 -16.73
N GLU A 190 20.38 -1.85 -15.93
CA GLU A 190 19.84 -2.04 -14.59
C GLU A 190 20.21 -0.89 -13.64
N VAL A 191 21.48 -0.47 -13.72
CA VAL A 191 22.01 0.63 -12.90
C VAL A 191 21.31 1.95 -13.26
N ILE A 192 21.12 2.25 -14.53
CA ILE A 192 20.41 3.45 -15.01
C ILE A 192 18.92 3.40 -14.62
N ALA A 193 18.27 2.25 -14.79
CA ALA A 193 16.87 2.06 -14.40
C ALA A 193 16.66 2.32 -12.90
N ALA A 194 17.52 1.75 -12.06
CA ALA A 194 17.48 1.94 -10.61
C ALA A 194 17.77 3.40 -10.21
N ALA A 195 18.82 4.01 -10.78
CA ALA A 195 19.25 5.36 -10.45
C ALA A 195 18.20 6.42 -10.80
N GLY A 196 17.62 6.34 -11.99
CA GLY A 196 16.63 7.32 -12.49
C GLY A 196 15.18 6.98 -12.13
N LYS A 197 14.91 5.87 -11.46
CA LYS A 197 13.55 5.31 -11.30
C LYS A 197 12.83 5.23 -12.64
N LEU A 198 13.52 4.67 -13.67
CA LEU A 198 13.07 4.63 -15.05
C LEU A 198 12.38 3.30 -15.36
N GLY A 199 11.25 3.37 -16.07
CA GLY A 199 10.61 2.18 -16.61
C GLY A 199 11.48 1.53 -17.70
N ALA A 200 11.56 0.19 -17.73
CA ALA A 200 12.34 -0.55 -18.72
C ALA A 200 11.48 -1.56 -19.46
N ALA A 201 11.64 -1.63 -20.79
CA ALA A 201 11.10 -2.67 -21.65
C ALA A 201 12.20 -3.70 -21.95
N ILE A 202 11.94 -4.95 -21.63
CA ILE A 202 12.86 -6.07 -21.88
C ILE A 202 12.58 -6.61 -23.29
N VAL A 203 13.51 -6.35 -24.19
CA VAL A 203 13.43 -6.68 -25.63
C VAL A 203 14.33 -7.88 -25.96
N GLY A 204 15.49 -7.98 -25.33
CA GLY A 204 16.43 -9.08 -25.52
C GLY A 204 15.86 -10.43 -25.08
N GLU A 205 16.00 -11.46 -25.93
CA GLU A 205 15.47 -12.81 -25.66
C GLU A 205 16.23 -13.51 -24.52
N ASP A 206 17.49 -13.15 -24.33
CA ASP A 206 18.36 -13.74 -23.29
C ASP A 206 18.22 -13.08 -21.94
N ILE A 207 17.36 -12.06 -21.82
CA ILE A 207 17.17 -11.32 -20.59
C ILE A 207 15.93 -11.81 -19.84
N ASN A 208 16.13 -12.31 -18.63
CA ASN A 208 15.03 -12.71 -17.76
C ASN A 208 14.45 -11.49 -17.04
N SER A 209 13.24 -11.08 -17.40
CA SER A 209 12.54 -9.92 -16.86
C SER A 209 12.34 -9.98 -15.34
N LEU A 210 12.18 -11.18 -14.76
CA LEU A 210 12.07 -11.34 -13.31
C LEU A 210 13.42 -11.11 -12.61
N THR A 211 14.51 -11.64 -13.16
CA THR A 211 15.87 -11.41 -12.67
C THR A 211 16.21 -9.93 -12.76
N PHE A 212 15.97 -9.31 -13.91
CA PHE A 212 16.15 -7.87 -14.11
C PHE A 212 15.37 -7.05 -13.06
N SER A 213 14.11 -7.39 -12.81
CA SER A 213 13.28 -6.72 -11.80
C SER A 213 13.85 -6.83 -10.39
N ARG A 214 14.39 -8.00 -10.02
CA ARG A 214 15.03 -8.25 -8.73
C ARG A 214 16.34 -7.48 -8.60
N HIS A 215 17.15 -7.45 -9.65
CA HIS A 215 18.40 -6.69 -9.71
C HIS A 215 18.14 -5.19 -9.53
N VAL A 216 17.21 -4.63 -10.30
CA VAL A 216 16.83 -3.20 -10.16
C VAL A 216 16.39 -2.91 -8.73
N ARG A 217 15.54 -3.76 -8.12
CA ARG A 217 15.13 -3.62 -6.72
C ARG A 217 16.31 -3.64 -5.76
N ALA A 218 17.24 -4.58 -5.95
CA ALA A 218 18.40 -4.76 -5.06
C ALA A 218 19.34 -3.55 -5.08
N LEU A 219 19.44 -2.88 -6.24
CA LEU A 219 20.24 -1.67 -6.39
C LEU A 219 19.62 -0.41 -5.78
N MET A 220 18.29 -0.40 -5.58
CA MET A 220 17.62 0.77 -4.99
C MET A 220 18.06 0.96 -3.53
N PRO A 221 18.34 2.20 -3.07
CA PRO A 221 18.63 2.48 -1.68
C PRO A 221 17.53 2.01 -0.72
N ALA A 222 17.85 1.87 0.56
CA ALA A 222 16.85 1.57 1.58
C ALA A 222 15.69 2.60 1.54
N MET A 223 14.48 2.15 1.86
CA MET A 223 13.33 3.06 1.96
C MET A 223 13.54 4.02 3.13
N ASP A 224 13.21 5.29 2.91
CA ASP A 224 13.07 6.23 4.00
C ASP A 224 11.76 5.97 4.80
N GLU A 225 11.60 6.65 5.91
CA GLU A 225 10.45 6.46 6.80
C GLU A 225 9.11 6.71 6.11
N VAL A 226 9.05 7.70 5.23
CA VAL A 226 7.83 8.07 4.49
C VAL A 226 7.49 7.02 3.43
N GLU A 227 8.48 6.53 2.69
CA GLU A 227 8.30 5.44 1.73
C GLU A 227 7.83 4.16 2.46
N TRP A 228 8.45 3.87 3.60
CA TRP A 228 8.14 2.71 4.43
C TRP A 228 6.71 2.74 4.97
N ASP A 229 6.28 3.89 5.51
CA ASP A 229 4.91 4.08 5.98
C ASP A 229 3.86 3.86 4.87
N ARG A 230 4.14 4.35 3.67
CA ARG A 230 3.24 4.17 2.52
C ARG A 230 3.12 2.71 2.11
N VAL A 231 4.25 1.99 2.06
CA VAL A 231 4.27 0.56 1.73
C VAL A 231 3.49 -0.23 2.76
N ASN A 232 3.80 -0.07 4.05
CA ASN A 232 3.11 -0.80 5.12
C ASN A 232 1.60 -0.47 5.16
N SER A 233 1.22 0.79 4.97
CA SER A 233 -0.19 1.18 4.89
C SER A 233 -0.91 0.46 3.75
N ALA A 234 -0.29 0.37 2.56
CA ALA A 234 -0.89 -0.29 1.41
C ALA A 234 -1.12 -1.79 1.65
N TYR A 235 -0.14 -2.48 2.22
CA TYR A 235 -0.24 -3.91 2.54
C TYR A 235 -1.22 -4.18 3.68
N SER A 236 -1.19 -3.38 4.74
CA SER A 236 -2.13 -3.49 5.86
C SER A 236 -3.59 -3.29 5.42
N VAL A 237 -3.87 -2.32 4.53
CA VAL A 237 -5.23 -2.06 4.03
C VAL A 237 -5.81 -3.23 3.23
N ILE A 238 -4.98 -4.01 2.55
CA ILE A 238 -5.45 -5.23 1.87
C ILE A 238 -5.43 -6.47 2.77
N GLY A 239 -4.78 -6.38 3.95
CA GLY A 239 -4.63 -7.48 4.90
C GLY A 239 -3.61 -8.53 4.45
N GLU A 240 -2.58 -8.11 3.71
CA GLU A 240 -1.45 -8.96 3.33
C GLU A 240 -0.22 -8.58 4.16
N PRO A 241 0.68 -9.54 4.45
CA PRO A 241 1.91 -9.25 5.16
C PRO A 241 2.77 -8.27 4.35
N GLU A 242 3.39 -7.35 5.06
CA GLU A 242 4.30 -6.36 4.48
C GLU A 242 5.55 -7.01 3.90
N PRO A 243 6.12 -6.44 2.83
CA PRO A 243 7.38 -6.95 2.27
C PRO A 243 8.55 -6.64 3.19
N MET A 244 9.55 -7.51 3.24
CA MET A 244 10.76 -7.33 4.04
C MET A 244 11.72 -6.25 3.49
N GLY A 245 11.31 -5.50 2.48
CA GLY A 245 12.09 -4.45 1.82
C GLY A 245 11.26 -3.83 0.71
N ARG A 246 11.93 -3.24 -0.30
CA ARG A 246 11.22 -2.65 -1.44
C ARG A 246 10.37 -3.72 -2.15
N PRO A 247 9.07 -3.43 -2.40
CA PRO A 247 8.16 -4.42 -2.97
C PRO A 247 8.52 -4.77 -4.43
N VAL A 248 8.27 -6.03 -4.80
CA VAL A 248 8.28 -6.48 -6.20
C VAL A 248 6.94 -7.15 -6.48
N CYS A 249 6.12 -6.51 -7.29
CA CYS A 249 4.84 -7.05 -7.71
C CYS A 249 4.89 -7.47 -9.18
N LYS A 250 4.10 -8.49 -9.52
CA LYS A 250 3.97 -8.97 -10.90
C LYS A 250 2.51 -8.95 -11.33
N ILE A 251 2.23 -8.29 -12.47
CA ILE A 251 0.95 -8.39 -13.15
C ILE A 251 1.01 -9.60 -14.09
N LYS A 252 0.05 -10.51 -13.92
CA LYS A 252 -0.10 -11.71 -14.75
C LYS A 252 -1.26 -11.55 -15.73
N ARG A 253 -1.24 -12.35 -16.79
CA ARG A 253 -2.37 -12.48 -17.70
C ARG A 253 -3.64 -12.90 -16.96
N GLY A 254 -4.77 -12.27 -17.30
CA GLY A 254 -6.08 -12.62 -16.73
C GLY A 254 -6.44 -11.88 -15.44
N GLU A 255 -5.56 -11.06 -14.90
CA GLU A 255 -5.88 -10.24 -13.73
C GLU A 255 -6.89 -9.13 -14.07
N SER A 256 -7.81 -8.88 -13.17
CA SER A 256 -8.83 -7.86 -13.35
C SER A 256 -8.27 -6.44 -13.23
N LEU A 257 -8.84 -5.47 -13.92
CA LEU A 257 -8.45 -4.07 -13.82
C LEU A 257 -8.49 -3.55 -12.37
N PRO A 258 -9.53 -3.82 -11.54
CA PRO A 258 -9.51 -3.44 -10.14
C PRO A 258 -8.38 -4.09 -9.31
N GLY A 259 -7.99 -5.32 -9.60
CA GLY A 259 -6.86 -5.97 -8.94
C GLY A 259 -5.52 -5.32 -9.28
N ILE A 260 -5.40 -4.78 -10.50
CA ILE A 260 -4.18 -4.12 -10.97
C ILE A 260 -4.08 -2.67 -10.48
N ILE A 261 -5.14 -1.88 -10.70
CA ILE A 261 -5.15 -0.43 -10.44
C ILE A 261 -5.73 -0.11 -9.06
N GLY A 262 -6.65 -0.92 -8.59
CA GLY A 262 -7.45 -0.67 -7.39
C GLY A 262 -8.93 -0.49 -7.72
N GLY A 263 -9.76 -0.61 -6.70
CA GLY A 263 -11.21 -0.50 -6.83
C GLY A 263 -11.97 -1.39 -5.87
N GLY A 264 -13.21 -1.72 -6.21
CA GLY A 264 -14.07 -2.53 -5.36
C GLY A 264 -14.96 -1.69 -4.42
N LEU A 265 -15.57 -2.38 -3.47
CA LEU A 265 -16.38 -1.80 -2.40
C LEU A 265 -16.12 -2.60 -1.10
N PRO A 266 -15.38 -2.08 -0.12
CA PRO A 266 -14.71 -0.77 -0.13
C PRO A 266 -13.65 -0.63 -1.24
N VAL A 267 -13.25 0.62 -1.54
CA VAL A 267 -12.18 0.87 -2.52
C VAL A 267 -10.84 0.48 -1.91
N LEU A 268 -10.17 -0.47 -2.54
CA LEU A 268 -8.86 -0.99 -2.11
C LEU A 268 -7.78 -0.66 -3.14
N PRO A 269 -6.52 -0.52 -2.71
CA PRO A 269 -5.39 -0.37 -3.62
C PRO A 269 -5.17 -1.62 -4.48
N GLY A 270 -4.65 -1.43 -5.70
CA GLY A 270 -4.25 -2.52 -6.59
C GLY A 270 -2.75 -2.75 -6.59
N LYS A 271 -2.29 -3.71 -7.42
CA LYS A 271 -0.87 -4.09 -7.54
C LYS A 271 0.06 -2.93 -7.87
N VAL A 272 -0.40 -1.94 -8.64
CA VAL A 272 0.38 -0.73 -8.94
C VAL A 272 0.75 -0.01 -7.65
N THR A 273 -0.20 0.14 -6.73
CA THR A 273 0.03 0.77 -5.43
C THR A 273 0.90 -0.10 -4.52
N LEU A 274 0.67 -1.42 -4.51
CA LEU A 274 1.48 -2.36 -3.73
C LEU A 274 2.94 -2.42 -4.18
N ALA A 275 3.21 -2.12 -5.45
CA ALA A 275 4.57 -2.01 -5.99
C ALA A 275 5.21 -0.65 -5.73
N SER A 276 4.46 0.33 -5.22
CA SER A 276 4.99 1.69 -4.98
C SER A 276 6.16 1.65 -4.01
N GLY A 277 7.21 2.41 -4.30
CA GLY A 277 8.48 2.32 -3.58
C GLY A 277 9.42 1.21 -4.07
N GLY A 278 8.99 0.38 -5.05
CA GLY A 278 9.76 -0.74 -5.58
C GLY A 278 9.56 -0.95 -7.08
N VAL A 279 9.29 -2.18 -7.50
CA VAL A 279 9.25 -2.59 -8.91
C VAL A 279 7.92 -3.28 -9.24
N LEU A 280 7.31 -2.88 -10.35
CA LEU A 280 6.15 -3.53 -10.95
C LEU A 280 6.53 -4.21 -12.26
N MET A 281 6.55 -5.52 -12.27
CA MET A 281 6.74 -6.30 -13.48
C MET A 281 5.41 -6.50 -14.21
N VAL A 282 5.38 -6.14 -15.49
CA VAL A 282 4.24 -6.36 -16.39
C VAL A 282 4.58 -7.49 -17.34
N ASP A 283 4.02 -8.66 -17.07
CA ASP A 283 4.20 -9.86 -17.88
C ASP A 283 3.23 -9.85 -19.07
N ASP A 284 3.74 -10.25 -20.25
CA ASP A 284 2.90 -10.44 -21.45
C ASP A 284 1.99 -9.22 -21.79
N ILE A 285 2.57 -8.04 -21.88
CA ILE A 285 1.81 -6.79 -22.13
C ILE A 285 0.97 -6.84 -23.42
N ALA A 286 1.39 -7.66 -24.41
CA ALA A 286 0.65 -7.82 -25.68
C ALA A 286 -0.74 -8.41 -25.47
N MET A 287 -0.95 -9.18 -24.40
CA MET A 287 -2.21 -9.88 -24.11
C MET A 287 -3.09 -9.15 -23.09
N LEU A 288 -2.61 -8.11 -22.41
CA LEU A 288 -3.43 -7.35 -21.49
C LEU A 288 -4.58 -6.62 -22.20
N PRO A 289 -5.74 -6.43 -21.56
CA PRO A 289 -6.81 -5.60 -22.11
C PRO A 289 -6.34 -4.15 -22.37
N THR A 290 -6.86 -3.53 -23.43
CA THR A 290 -6.50 -2.15 -23.78
C THR A 290 -6.79 -1.14 -22.67
N ALA A 291 -7.86 -1.34 -21.91
CA ALA A 291 -8.20 -0.51 -20.75
C ALA A 291 -7.12 -0.59 -19.67
N THR A 292 -6.60 -1.80 -19.40
CA THR A 292 -5.49 -2.02 -18.45
C THR A 292 -4.22 -1.31 -18.90
N VAL A 293 -3.85 -1.44 -20.18
CA VAL A 293 -2.65 -0.77 -20.72
C VAL A 293 -2.78 0.76 -20.60
N LYS A 294 -3.96 1.33 -20.94
CA LYS A 294 -4.20 2.77 -20.78
C LYS A 294 -4.07 3.22 -19.33
N ALA A 295 -4.61 2.45 -18.39
CA ALA A 295 -4.53 2.75 -16.97
C ALA A 295 -3.09 2.66 -16.43
N LEU A 296 -2.30 1.67 -16.90
CA LEU A 296 -0.88 1.56 -16.55
C LEU A 296 -0.06 2.74 -17.08
N LYS A 297 -0.33 3.22 -18.31
CA LYS A 297 0.30 4.42 -18.86
C LYS A 297 0.00 5.65 -18.02
N SER A 298 -1.27 5.89 -17.69
CA SER A 298 -1.66 7.00 -16.81
C SER A 298 -0.97 6.89 -15.44
N ALA A 299 -0.91 5.69 -14.85
CA ALA A 299 -0.23 5.49 -13.57
C ALA A 299 1.28 5.74 -13.65
N ALA A 300 1.94 5.36 -14.75
CA ALA A 300 3.37 5.60 -14.97
C ALA A 300 3.66 7.11 -15.13
N ASP A 301 2.81 7.83 -15.87
CA ASP A 301 2.95 9.26 -16.12
C ASP A 301 2.68 10.09 -14.86
N ASP A 302 1.54 9.82 -14.20
CA ASP A 302 1.05 10.60 -13.05
C ASP A 302 1.70 10.20 -11.72
N ARG A 303 2.35 9.03 -11.66
CA ARG A 303 2.86 8.36 -10.43
C ARG A 303 1.82 8.21 -9.33
N ARG A 304 0.57 8.16 -9.73
CA ARG A 304 -0.60 7.96 -8.87
C ARG A 304 -1.75 7.36 -9.65
N VAL A 305 -2.61 6.70 -8.91
CA VAL A 305 -3.89 6.18 -9.41
C VAL A 305 -5.01 6.94 -8.73
N ARG A 306 -5.93 7.50 -9.52
CA ARG A 306 -7.13 8.16 -9.01
C ARG A 306 -8.37 7.33 -9.33
N ILE A 307 -9.15 7.01 -8.29
CA ILE A 307 -10.41 6.28 -8.40
C ILE A 307 -11.53 7.18 -7.90
N VAL A 308 -12.44 7.56 -8.80
CA VAL A 308 -13.61 8.37 -8.45
C VAL A 308 -14.82 7.47 -8.32
N ARG A 309 -15.56 7.59 -7.23
CA ARG A 309 -16.83 6.90 -6.94
C ARG A 309 -17.87 7.90 -6.47
N ALA A 310 -19.13 7.48 -6.42
CA ALA A 310 -20.21 8.34 -5.93
C ALA A 310 -20.01 8.80 -4.48
N ASN A 311 -19.32 7.99 -3.67
CA ASN A 311 -19.03 8.25 -2.25
C ASN A 311 -17.66 8.89 -1.98
N GLY A 312 -16.90 9.28 -3.02
CA GLY A 312 -15.63 9.96 -2.84
C GLY A 312 -14.61 9.74 -3.95
N SER A 313 -13.50 10.44 -3.83
CA SER A 313 -12.31 10.31 -4.68
C SER A 313 -11.17 9.75 -3.84
N TYR A 314 -10.55 8.69 -4.33
CA TYR A 314 -9.43 8.01 -3.70
C TYR A 314 -8.20 8.19 -4.56
N GLU A 315 -7.07 8.53 -3.94
CA GLU A 315 -5.80 8.68 -4.62
C GLU A 315 -4.79 7.72 -3.99
N PHE A 316 -4.16 6.90 -4.81
CA PHE A 316 -3.17 5.91 -4.40
C PHE A 316 -1.84 6.19 -5.07
N PRO A 317 -0.69 6.02 -4.37
CA PRO A 317 0.62 6.16 -4.98
C PRO A 317 0.87 5.06 -6.04
N ALA A 318 1.60 5.43 -7.09
CA ALA A 318 2.06 4.55 -8.15
C ALA A 318 3.55 4.82 -8.47
N ASP A 319 4.33 5.18 -7.44
CA ASP A 319 5.74 5.52 -7.56
C ASP A 319 6.61 4.25 -7.58
N CYS A 320 6.44 3.42 -8.63
CA CYS A 320 7.21 2.21 -8.86
C CYS A 320 7.96 2.28 -10.18
N ILE A 321 9.00 1.43 -10.33
CA ILE A 321 9.70 1.21 -11.58
C ILE A 321 8.93 0.13 -12.36
N PHE A 322 8.45 0.46 -13.55
CA PHE A 322 7.74 -0.49 -14.42
C PHE A 322 8.75 -1.29 -15.25
N ILE A 323 8.77 -2.59 -15.10
CA ILE A 323 9.54 -3.51 -15.96
C ILE A 323 8.56 -4.27 -16.85
N VAL A 324 8.62 -4.01 -18.15
CA VAL A 324 7.67 -4.51 -19.13
C VAL A 324 8.32 -5.62 -19.97
N ASP A 325 7.79 -6.83 -19.87
CA ASP A 325 8.21 -7.92 -20.75
C ASP A 325 7.52 -7.80 -22.11
N VAL A 326 8.33 -7.58 -23.14
CA VAL A 326 7.88 -7.43 -24.53
C VAL A 326 7.89 -8.77 -25.26
N ASN A 327 8.74 -9.71 -24.83
CA ASN A 327 8.87 -11.01 -25.47
C ASN A 327 7.72 -11.96 -25.12
N GLY A 328 7.21 -11.87 -23.87
CA GLY A 328 6.08 -12.68 -23.41
C GLY A 328 6.29 -14.18 -23.59
N ALA A 329 5.21 -14.93 -23.45
CA ALA A 329 5.22 -16.37 -23.72
C ALA A 329 4.88 -16.65 -25.21
N ILE A 330 5.75 -16.29 -26.15
CA ILE A 330 5.60 -16.70 -27.55
C ILE A 330 5.95 -18.19 -27.63
N PRO A 331 5.02 -19.08 -28.05
CA PRO A 331 5.33 -20.47 -28.25
C PRO A 331 6.42 -20.63 -29.31
N LYS A 332 7.37 -21.55 -29.08
CA LYS A 332 8.54 -21.78 -29.97
C LYS A 332 8.18 -22.29 -31.37
N ASP A 333 6.98 -22.80 -31.54
CA ASP A 333 6.42 -23.35 -32.78
C ASP A 333 5.62 -22.34 -33.61
N MET A 334 5.54 -21.10 -33.17
CA MET A 334 4.84 -20.05 -33.90
C MET A 334 5.65 -19.53 -35.08
N SER A 335 4.95 -19.09 -36.15
CA SER A 335 5.58 -18.48 -37.31
C SER A 335 6.34 -17.20 -36.96
N GLU A 336 7.41 -16.90 -37.77
CA GLU A 336 8.16 -15.65 -37.61
C GLU A 336 7.27 -14.42 -37.78
N GLU A 337 6.28 -14.48 -38.66
CA GLU A 337 5.33 -13.41 -38.91
C GLU A 337 4.48 -13.14 -37.66
N PHE A 338 3.97 -14.19 -37.00
CA PHE A 338 3.24 -14.05 -35.75
C PHE A 338 4.11 -13.46 -34.64
N SER A 339 5.33 -13.97 -34.50
CA SER A 339 6.28 -13.49 -33.49
C SER A 339 6.63 -12.02 -33.69
N ARG A 340 6.80 -11.60 -34.95
CA ARG A 340 7.04 -10.18 -35.31
C ARG A 340 5.82 -9.29 -35.00
N ALA A 341 4.62 -9.72 -35.36
CA ALA A 341 3.39 -8.99 -35.09
C ALA A 341 3.12 -8.87 -33.58
N TYR A 342 3.38 -9.96 -32.82
CA TYR A 342 3.26 -9.97 -31.38
C TYR A 342 4.19 -8.95 -30.71
N ARG A 343 5.50 -8.98 -31.07
CA ARG A 343 6.49 -8.03 -30.54
C ARG A 343 6.14 -6.60 -30.91
N SER A 344 5.74 -6.33 -32.13
CA SER A 344 5.31 -4.99 -32.58
C SER A 344 4.13 -4.48 -31.74
N LYS A 345 3.15 -5.33 -31.44
CA LYS A 345 2.02 -5.00 -30.57
C LYS A 345 2.48 -4.75 -29.12
N ALA A 346 3.37 -5.60 -28.59
CA ALA A 346 3.91 -5.45 -27.24
C ALA A 346 4.67 -4.15 -27.10
N MET A 347 5.53 -3.82 -28.08
CA MET A 347 6.29 -2.58 -28.14
C MET A 347 5.37 -1.34 -28.17
N GLY A 348 4.37 -1.32 -29.05
CA GLY A 348 3.40 -0.22 -29.10
C GLY A 348 2.62 -0.02 -27.79
N ARG A 349 2.44 -1.09 -27.02
CA ARG A 349 1.80 -1.04 -25.70
C ARG A 349 2.73 -0.62 -24.58
N ALA A 350 4.02 -1.00 -24.64
CA ALA A 350 5.04 -0.59 -23.67
C ALA A 350 5.39 0.92 -23.80
N ARG A 351 5.21 1.51 -24.98
CA ARG A 351 5.42 2.95 -25.18
C ARG A 351 4.56 3.79 -24.24
N GLY A 352 5.20 4.70 -23.48
CA GLY A 352 4.57 5.52 -22.43
C GLY A 352 4.45 4.82 -21.07
N ILE A 353 5.00 3.58 -20.93
CA ILE A 353 5.20 2.91 -19.64
C ILE A 353 6.70 2.78 -19.37
N ALA A 354 7.46 2.37 -20.41
CA ALA A 354 8.91 2.23 -20.36
C ALA A 354 9.61 3.48 -20.92
N ASP A 355 10.68 3.90 -20.23
CA ASP A 355 11.59 4.97 -20.64
C ASP A 355 12.75 4.42 -21.49
N ILE A 356 13.25 3.23 -21.11
CA ILE A 356 14.42 2.56 -21.72
C ILE A 356 14.04 1.22 -22.36
N ALA A 357 14.78 0.84 -23.40
CA ALA A 357 14.72 -0.48 -24.02
C ALA A 357 16.00 -1.25 -23.69
N ILE A 358 15.87 -2.48 -23.22
CA ILE A 358 17.00 -3.36 -22.85
C ILE A 358 16.99 -4.53 -23.83
N ASP A 359 17.96 -4.56 -24.72
CA ASP A 359 18.13 -5.55 -25.79
C ASP A 359 19.33 -6.48 -25.58
N SER A 360 20.28 -6.09 -24.73
CA SER A 360 21.47 -6.87 -24.40
C SER A 360 21.75 -6.87 -22.90
N ASN A 361 22.39 -7.92 -22.42
CA ASN A 361 22.82 -8.07 -21.03
C ASN A 361 24.34 -7.89 -20.91
N ASP A 362 24.80 -6.65 -21.06
CA ASP A 362 26.22 -6.31 -20.88
C ASP A 362 26.56 -6.13 -19.40
N ALA A 363 26.44 -7.21 -18.62
CA ALA A 363 26.68 -7.19 -17.18
C ALA A 363 28.18 -7.02 -16.90
N ALA A 364 28.54 -5.91 -16.23
CA ALA A 364 29.92 -5.51 -16.00
C ALA A 364 30.24 -5.05 -14.57
N TYR A 365 29.21 -4.77 -13.76
CA TYR A 365 29.37 -4.20 -12.43
C TYR A 365 29.08 -5.22 -11.34
N THR A 366 29.93 -5.29 -10.31
CA THR A 366 29.60 -6.03 -9.08
C THR A 366 28.49 -5.32 -8.32
N TYR A 367 27.83 -6.02 -7.39
CA TYR A 367 26.77 -5.45 -6.56
C TYR A 367 27.20 -4.15 -5.86
N ASP A 368 28.35 -4.17 -5.19
CA ASP A 368 28.85 -3.00 -4.43
C ASP A 368 29.13 -1.81 -5.34
N GLN A 369 29.72 -2.05 -6.53
CA GLN A 369 29.95 -1.00 -7.53
C GLN A 369 28.66 -0.41 -8.02
N ALA A 370 27.73 -1.26 -8.46
CA ALA A 370 26.43 -0.83 -8.99
C ALA A 370 25.62 -0.08 -7.94
N ARG A 371 25.57 -0.59 -6.72
CA ARG A 371 24.84 0.03 -5.61
C ARG A 371 25.43 1.37 -5.20
N GLY A 372 26.75 1.46 -5.04
CA GLY A 372 27.42 2.73 -4.73
C GLY A 372 27.17 3.81 -5.79
N MET A 373 27.15 3.44 -7.08
CA MET A 373 26.80 4.35 -8.17
C MET A 373 25.33 4.83 -8.04
N VAL A 374 24.39 3.93 -7.77
CA VAL A 374 22.97 4.26 -7.62
C VAL A 374 22.74 5.17 -6.40
N GLU A 375 23.34 4.88 -5.26
CA GLU A 375 23.24 5.71 -4.05
C GLU A 375 23.77 7.13 -4.29
N THR A 376 24.89 7.26 -4.99
CA THR A 376 25.44 8.56 -5.40
C THR A 376 24.47 9.31 -6.31
N ALA A 377 23.91 8.63 -7.32
CA ALA A 377 22.96 9.22 -8.25
C ALA A 377 21.67 9.67 -7.55
N TRP A 378 21.15 8.90 -6.62
CA TRP A 378 19.96 9.28 -5.84
C TRP A 378 20.20 10.54 -5.01
N GLY A 379 21.39 10.68 -4.39
CA GLY A 379 21.76 11.91 -3.69
C GLY A 379 21.69 13.14 -4.60
N ILE A 380 22.15 13.02 -5.85
CA ILE A 380 22.14 14.12 -6.83
C ILE A 380 20.71 14.39 -7.36
N LEU A 381 19.93 13.34 -7.59
CA LEU A 381 18.61 13.44 -8.25
C LEU A 381 17.47 13.81 -7.31
N ARG A 382 17.61 13.56 -6.00
CA ARG A 382 16.55 13.73 -4.99
C ARG A 382 15.95 15.14 -4.98
N GLU A 383 16.76 16.16 -5.21
CA GLU A 383 16.35 17.58 -5.15
C GLU A 383 16.00 18.16 -6.52
N ARG A 384 16.02 17.35 -7.58
CA ARG A 384 15.83 17.83 -8.94
C ARG A 384 14.42 17.53 -9.47
N PRO A 385 13.84 18.45 -10.24
CA PRO A 385 12.59 18.17 -10.95
C PRO A 385 12.82 17.07 -11.99
N ARG A 386 11.87 16.13 -12.07
CA ARG A 386 11.89 15.07 -13.06
C ARG A 386 11.56 15.63 -14.46
N PRO A 387 12.43 15.47 -15.48
CA PRO A 387 12.15 15.92 -16.83
C PRO A 387 10.93 15.20 -17.43
N MET A 388 10.21 15.88 -18.31
CA MET A 388 9.06 15.27 -19.00
C MET A 388 9.49 14.26 -20.07
N LYS A 389 10.58 14.55 -20.83
CA LYS A 389 11.06 13.66 -21.90
C LYS A 389 11.89 12.51 -21.34
N ALA A 390 11.68 11.29 -21.88
CA ALA A 390 12.43 10.10 -21.49
C ALA A 390 13.94 10.28 -21.69
N VAL A 391 14.38 10.80 -22.82
CA VAL A 391 15.81 11.04 -23.11
C VAL A 391 16.47 11.95 -22.08
N ASP A 392 15.79 13.00 -21.64
CA ASP A 392 16.31 13.90 -20.63
C ASP A 392 16.41 13.21 -19.23
N ARG A 393 15.44 12.37 -18.90
CA ARG A 393 15.47 11.54 -17.66
C ARG A 393 16.63 10.56 -17.67
N ILE A 394 16.86 9.88 -18.80
CA ILE A 394 17.95 8.93 -18.96
C ILE A 394 19.30 9.66 -18.89
N ALA A 395 19.43 10.78 -19.58
CA ALA A 395 20.65 11.58 -19.56
C ALA A 395 20.98 12.11 -18.16
N GLN A 396 19.97 12.55 -17.40
CA GLN A 396 20.16 12.96 -16.01
C GLN A 396 20.61 11.79 -15.12
N ALA A 397 20.00 10.60 -15.27
CA ALA A 397 20.41 9.42 -14.50
C ALA A 397 21.85 9.02 -14.86
N ALA A 398 22.21 8.98 -16.15
CA ALA A 398 23.57 8.68 -16.61
C ALA A 398 24.60 9.69 -16.06
N ALA A 399 24.29 10.97 -16.09
CA ALA A 399 25.15 12.01 -15.54
C ALA A 399 25.35 11.88 -14.02
N ALA A 400 24.28 11.62 -13.30
CA ALA A 400 24.31 11.44 -11.85
C ALA A 400 25.14 10.20 -11.45
N LEU A 401 25.05 9.10 -12.22
CA LEU A 401 25.90 7.92 -12.04
C LEU A 401 27.40 8.20 -12.22
N ASP A 402 27.73 9.19 -13.05
CA ASP A 402 29.10 9.67 -13.24
C ASP A 402 29.47 10.78 -12.23
N GLY A 403 28.68 11.00 -11.20
CA GLY A 403 28.88 12.03 -10.17
C GLY A 403 28.71 13.46 -10.67
N ARG A 404 27.98 13.66 -11.79
CA ARG A 404 27.76 14.97 -12.41
C ARG A 404 26.35 15.45 -12.19
N GLU A 405 26.23 16.71 -11.85
CA GLU A 405 24.90 17.33 -11.68
C GLU A 405 24.21 17.64 -13.01
N VAL A 406 24.95 17.94 -14.07
CA VAL A 406 24.40 18.36 -15.37
C VAL A 406 24.82 17.38 -16.46
N PRO A 407 23.88 16.86 -17.28
CA PRO A 407 24.20 16.00 -18.40
C PRO A 407 25.08 16.69 -19.42
N GLY A 408 26.16 16.02 -19.84
CA GLY A 408 26.98 16.45 -20.98
C GLY A 408 26.62 15.69 -22.26
N PRO A 409 27.26 16.02 -23.43
CA PRO A 409 26.92 15.42 -24.70
C PRO A 409 26.96 13.89 -24.72
N ARG A 410 27.92 13.26 -24.05
CA ARG A 410 28.02 11.80 -23.97
C ARG A 410 26.84 11.15 -23.29
N HIS A 411 26.26 11.80 -22.24
CA HIS A 411 25.10 11.30 -21.54
C HIS A 411 23.84 11.34 -22.41
N PHE A 412 23.74 12.35 -23.29
CA PHE A 412 22.66 12.41 -24.28
C PHE A 412 22.80 11.36 -25.37
N LEU A 413 24.04 11.05 -25.81
CA LEU A 413 24.29 9.97 -26.76
C LEU A 413 23.92 8.61 -26.13
N GLU A 414 24.33 8.35 -24.90
CA GLU A 414 23.93 7.16 -24.17
C GLU A 414 22.39 7.11 -23.98
N ALA A 415 21.78 8.22 -23.62
CA ALA A 415 20.33 8.33 -23.47
C ALA A 415 19.59 8.05 -24.78
N GLN A 416 20.10 8.52 -25.92
CA GLN A 416 19.51 8.23 -27.23
C GLN A 416 19.61 6.74 -27.57
N SER A 417 20.72 6.07 -27.27
CA SER A 417 20.89 4.63 -27.57
C SER A 417 19.99 3.76 -26.70
N LEU A 418 19.71 4.17 -25.47
CA LEU A 418 18.86 3.42 -24.51
C LEU A 418 17.38 3.83 -24.58
N SER A 419 17.06 4.97 -25.17
CA SER A 419 15.69 5.46 -25.21
C SER A 419 14.78 4.50 -25.98
N PHE A 420 13.66 4.16 -25.36
CA PHE A 420 12.64 3.32 -25.96
C PHE A 420 12.14 3.88 -27.32
N ASP A 421 12.08 5.21 -27.44
CA ASP A 421 11.64 5.86 -28.68
C ASP A 421 12.67 5.83 -29.80
N SER A 422 13.96 5.61 -29.52
CA SER A 422 15.03 5.51 -30.50
C SER A 422 15.34 4.07 -30.92
N ALA A 423 14.86 3.08 -30.20
CA ALA A 423 15.07 1.66 -30.51
C ALA A 423 14.23 1.16 -31.70
N PHE A 424 13.33 2.02 -32.24
CA PHE A 424 12.39 1.72 -33.35
C PHE A 424 12.10 3.00 -34.23
#